data_4e45f7e679eb39f6a87defa6c910b206
#
_entry.id   4e45f7e679eb39f6a87defa6c910b206
#
_cell.length_a   1.000
_cell.length_b   1.000
_cell.length_c   1.000
_cell.angle_alpha   90.00
_cell.angle_beta   90.00
_cell.angle_gamma   90.00
#
_symmetry.space_group_name_H-M   'P 1'
#
loop_
_entity.id
_entity.type
_entity.pdbx_description
1 polymer ?
#
loop_
_entity_poly.entity_id
_entity_poly.type
_entity_poly.pdbx_seq_one_letter_code
_entity_poly.pdbx_strand_id
1 'polypeptide(L)'
;VTQGQRYTLLITPTARRQLAERLPEAVAFAAHELAIGPLLDNPHRLGKRLHAPLEDRHVARRGTYRIIYRTDDENRTVTIVDVAHRRDSYR
;
A
#
# COMPACT_ATOMS: atom_id res chain seq x y z
N VAL A 1 13.42 -17.72 12.49
CA VAL A 1 12.94 -17.71 11.27
C VAL A 1 11.87 -16.68 10.92
N THR A 2 12.14 -15.96 9.90
CA THR A 2 11.35 -14.79 9.61
C THR A 2 10.17 -15.02 8.67
N GLN A 3 10.08 -16.20 8.09
CA GLN A 3 9.02 -16.45 7.12
C GLN A 3 7.62 -16.29 7.69
N GLY A 4 7.42 -16.79 8.91
CA GLY A 4 6.13 -16.68 9.54
C GLY A 4 5.76 -15.27 9.95
N GLN A 5 6.71 -14.34 9.85
CA GLN A 5 6.47 -12.96 10.25
C GLN A 5 6.15 -12.05 9.11
N ARG A 6 6.29 -12.53 7.91
CA ARG A 6 5.97 -11.74 6.75
C ARG A 6 4.46 -11.67 6.57
N TYR A 7 3.99 -10.52 6.15
CA TYR A 7 2.55 -10.33 5.94
C TYR A 7 2.13 -10.84 4.58
N THR A 8 0.85 -11.14 4.44
CA THR A 8 0.24 -11.55 3.18
C THR A 8 -0.45 -10.36 2.55
N LEU A 9 -0.31 -10.21 1.25
CA LEU A 9 -0.86 -9.07 0.53
C LEU A 9 -2.27 -9.33 0.05
N LEU A 10 -3.17 -8.40 0.32
CA LEU A 10 -4.50 -8.36 -0.28
C LEU A 10 -4.66 -7.01 -0.96
N ILE A 11 -5.39 -7.00 -2.08
CA ILE A 11 -5.60 -5.77 -2.85
C ILE A 11 -7.09 -5.63 -3.10
N THR A 12 -7.65 -4.46 -2.71
CA THR A 12 -9.07 -4.21 -2.98
C THR A 12 -9.32 -4.08 -4.47
N PRO A 13 -10.57 -4.28 -4.91
CA PRO A 13 -10.90 -4.07 -6.33
C PRO A 13 -10.56 -2.67 -6.81
N THR A 14 -10.79 -1.65 -5.98
CA THR A 14 -10.45 -0.28 -6.34
C THR A 14 -8.96 -0.12 -6.58
N ALA A 15 -8.14 -0.62 -5.65
CA ALA A 15 -6.70 -0.50 -5.80
C ALA A 15 -6.20 -1.31 -6.99
N ARG A 16 -6.78 -2.48 -7.21
CA ARG A 16 -6.40 -3.30 -8.36
C ARG A 16 -6.66 -2.57 -9.67
N ARG A 17 -7.81 -1.91 -9.76
CA ARG A 17 -8.16 -1.15 -10.96
C ARG A 17 -7.20 0.02 -11.15
N GLN A 18 -6.87 0.71 -10.08
CA GLN A 18 -5.92 1.81 -10.16
C GLN A 18 -4.58 1.36 -10.70
N LEU A 19 -4.07 0.24 -10.17
CA LEU A 19 -2.80 -0.30 -10.62
C LEU A 19 -2.84 -0.71 -12.09
N ALA A 20 -3.96 -1.27 -12.53
CA ALA A 20 -4.05 -1.78 -13.88
C ALA A 20 -4.37 -0.72 -14.91
N GLU A 21 -5.12 0.33 -14.55
CA GLU A 21 -5.70 1.22 -15.54
C GLU A 21 -5.39 2.69 -15.37
N ARG A 22 -5.11 3.12 -14.14
CA ARG A 22 -5.01 4.55 -13.87
C ARG A 22 -3.61 5.08 -13.69
N LEU A 23 -2.65 4.23 -13.43
CA LEU A 23 -1.28 4.66 -13.18
C LEU A 23 -0.43 4.47 -14.43
N PRO A 24 0.56 5.35 -14.65
CA PRO A 24 1.57 5.07 -15.66
C PRO A 24 2.22 3.73 -15.36
N GLU A 25 2.62 3.02 -16.40
CA GLU A 25 3.16 1.67 -16.26
C GLU A 25 4.33 1.62 -15.29
N ALA A 26 5.25 2.57 -15.40
CA ALA A 26 6.43 2.59 -14.52
C ALA A 26 6.02 2.79 -13.06
N VAL A 27 5.01 3.62 -12.81
CA VAL A 27 4.53 3.85 -11.45
C VAL A 27 3.83 2.62 -10.91
N ALA A 28 3.02 1.97 -11.74
CA ALA A 28 2.33 0.75 -11.33
C ALA A 28 3.33 -0.34 -10.99
N PHE A 29 4.38 -0.47 -11.77
CA PHE A 29 5.42 -1.46 -11.50
C PHE A 29 6.12 -1.17 -10.18
N ALA A 30 6.49 0.09 -9.96
CA ALA A 30 7.19 0.48 -8.74
C ALA A 30 6.31 0.26 -7.51
N ALA A 31 5.02 0.59 -7.61
CA ALA A 31 4.09 0.38 -6.52
C ALA A 31 3.94 -1.10 -6.20
N HIS A 32 3.87 -1.92 -7.23
CA HIS A 32 3.76 -3.36 -7.04
C HIS A 32 5.01 -3.93 -6.35
N GLU A 33 6.19 -3.49 -6.77
CA GLU A 33 7.44 -3.95 -6.16
C GLU A 33 7.50 -3.56 -4.68
N LEU A 34 7.06 -2.36 -4.36
CA LEU A 34 7.02 -1.93 -2.97
C LEU A 34 6.05 -2.79 -2.17
N ALA A 35 4.91 -3.09 -2.76
CA ALA A 35 3.85 -3.83 -2.07
C ALA A 35 4.22 -5.27 -1.77
N ILE A 36 4.93 -5.93 -2.70
CA ILE A 36 5.28 -7.34 -2.47
C ILE A 36 6.60 -7.52 -1.73
N GLY A 37 7.35 -6.45 -1.53
CA GLY A 37 8.63 -6.52 -0.85
C GLY A 37 8.60 -5.83 0.50
N PRO A 38 9.15 -4.61 0.56
CA PRO A 38 9.32 -3.93 1.85
C PRO A 38 8.04 -3.77 2.65
N LEU A 39 6.92 -3.57 1.97
CA LEU A 39 5.66 -3.36 2.66
C LEU A 39 5.25 -4.58 3.47
N LEU A 40 5.44 -5.76 2.92
CA LEU A 40 5.08 -7.00 3.61
C LEU A 40 6.09 -7.38 4.67
N ASP A 41 7.31 -6.89 4.56
CA ASP A 41 8.33 -7.16 5.56
C ASP A 41 8.05 -6.39 6.84
N ASN A 42 7.67 -5.12 6.72
CA ASN A 42 7.39 -4.31 7.90
C ASN A 42 6.44 -3.17 7.55
N PRO A 43 5.13 -3.46 7.51
CA PRO A 43 4.15 -2.45 7.12
C PRO A 43 4.07 -1.27 8.07
N HIS A 44 4.35 -1.49 9.35
CA HIS A 44 4.27 -0.39 10.32
C HIS A 44 5.41 0.60 10.18
N ARG A 45 6.53 0.14 9.71
CA ARG A 45 7.71 0.99 9.57
C ARG A 45 7.70 1.78 8.27
N LEU A 46 7.19 1.17 7.22
CA LEU A 46 7.27 1.75 5.90
C LEU A 46 6.43 3.00 5.74
N GLY A 47 5.22 2.98 6.28
CA GLY A 47 4.31 4.10 6.14
C GLY A 47 3.97 4.73 7.48
N LYS A 48 3.15 5.76 7.42
CA LYS A 48 2.71 6.46 8.62
C LYS A 48 1.23 6.24 8.82
N ARG A 49 0.84 6.09 10.08
CA ARG A 49 -0.56 5.94 10.43
C ARG A 49 -1.29 7.25 10.16
N LEU A 50 -2.48 7.13 9.61
CA LEU A 50 -3.32 8.29 9.38
C LEU A 50 -4.08 8.66 10.64
N HIS A 51 -4.51 9.92 10.70
CA HIS A 51 -5.27 10.41 11.84
C HIS A 51 -6.74 10.05 11.71
N ALA A 52 -7.48 10.21 12.82
CA ALA A 52 -8.91 9.96 12.83
C ALA A 52 -9.59 10.70 11.68
N PRO A 53 -10.59 10.11 11.04
CA PRO A 53 -11.21 8.83 11.37
C PRO A 53 -10.56 7.64 10.68
N LEU A 54 -9.35 7.80 10.13
CA LEU A 54 -8.69 6.77 9.34
C LEU A 54 -7.53 6.12 10.08
N GLU A 55 -7.65 5.99 11.41
CA GLU A 55 -6.55 5.44 12.22
C GLU A 55 -6.19 4.01 11.88
N ASP A 56 -7.09 3.28 11.24
CA ASP A 56 -6.80 1.91 10.85
C ASP A 56 -5.96 1.82 9.60
N ARG A 57 -5.59 2.97 9.03
CA ARG A 57 -4.89 3.00 7.76
C ARG A 57 -3.53 3.66 7.88
N HIS A 58 -2.67 3.29 6.95
CA HIS A 58 -1.33 3.86 6.83
C HIS A 58 -1.15 4.39 5.42
N VAL A 59 -0.26 5.36 5.28
CA VAL A 59 0.09 5.87 3.95
C VAL A 59 1.60 5.75 3.77
N ALA A 60 2.00 5.17 2.65
CA ALA A 60 3.39 5.09 2.23
C ALA A 60 3.56 5.92 0.97
N ARG A 61 4.47 6.87 1.00
CA ARG A 61 4.73 7.76 -0.14
C ARG A 61 6.07 7.44 -0.75
N ARG A 62 6.07 7.33 -2.07
CA ARG A 62 7.30 7.05 -2.82
C ARG A 62 7.26 7.82 -4.12
N GLY A 63 8.22 8.76 -4.29
CA GLY A 63 8.31 9.50 -5.53
C GLY A 63 7.01 10.20 -5.87
N THR A 64 6.38 9.78 -6.95
CA THR A 64 5.19 10.44 -7.49
C THR A 64 3.88 9.75 -7.11
N TYR A 65 3.94 8.73 -6.25
CA TYR A 65 2.72 8.00 -5.91
C TYR A 65 2.66 7.74 -4.41
N ARG A 66 1.47 7.33 -3.94
CA ARG A 66 1.28 6.94 -2.56
C ARG A 66 0.37 5.72 -2.51
N ILE A 67 0.57 4.92 -1.48
CA ILE A 67 -0.22 3.72 -1.24
C ILE A 67 -0.88 3.87 0.13
N ILE A 68 -2.18 3.71 0.18
CA ILE A 68 -2.92 3.67 1.45
C ILE A 68 -3.28 2.22 1.71
N TYR A 69 -2.95 1.73 2.89
CA TYR A 69 -3.15 0.33 3.22
C TYR A 69 -3.58 0.18 4.67
N ARG A 70 -4.19 -0.96 4.96
CA ARG A 70 -4.55 -1.37 6.31
C ARG A 70 -3.74 -2.58 6.71
N THR A 71 -3.46 -2.70 8.01
CA THR A 71 -2.72 -3.84 8.53
C THR A 71 -3.62 -4.60 9.48
N ASP A 72 -3.48 -5.92 9.46
CA ASP A 72 -4.14 -6.80 10.40
C ASP A 72 -3.05 -7.68 10.99
N ASP A 73 -2.58 -7.31 12.18
CA ASP A 73 -1.43 -7.99 12.77
C ASP A 73 -1.77 -9.39 13.24
N GLU A 74 -3.01 -9.61 13.64
CA GLU A 74 -3.43 -10.94 14.07
C GLU A 74 -3.36 -11.94 12.93
N ASN A 75 -3.84 -11.55 11.77
CA ASN A 75 -3.87 -12.42 10.61
C ASN A 75 -2.69 -12.20 9.69
N ARG A 76 -1.81 -11.30 10.03
CA ARG A 76 -0.60 -11.01 9.26
C ARG A 76 -0.95 -10.67 7.82
N THR A 77 -1.88 -9.74 7.64
CA THR A 77 -2.26 -9.30 6.31
C THR A 77 -2.13 -7.80 6.16
N VAL A 78 -1.79 -7.38 4.94
CA VAL A 78 -1.78 -5.99 4.53
C VAL A 78 -2.74 -5.86 3.37
N THR A 79 -3.72 -4.99 3.50
CA THR A 79 -4.71 -4.77 2.44
C THR A 79 -4.48 -3.39 1.84
N ILE A 80 -4.18 -3.34 0.56
CA ILE A 80 -4.03 -2.08 -0.15
C ILE A 80 -5.41 -1.59 -0.56
N VAL A 81 -5.78 -0.40 -0.08
CA VAL A 81 -7.11 0.14 -0.32
C VAL A 81 -7.11 1.24 -1.37
N ASP A 82 -5.98 1.90 -1.58
CA ASP A 82 -5.92 2.99 -2.55
C ASP A 82 -4.50 3.20 -3.02
N VAL A 83 -4.33 3.42 -4.32
CA VAL A 83 -3.03 3.77 -4.90
C VAL A 83 -3.26 5.00 -5.76
N ALA A 84 -2.63 6.11 -5.40
CA ALA A 84 -2.85 7.37 -6.10
C ALA A 84 -1.54 7.90 -6.65
N HIS A 85 -1.59 8.37 -7.87
CA HIS A 85 -0.48 9.09 -8.47
C HIS A 85 -0.53 10.53 -7.99
N ARG A 86 0.64 11.16 -7.95
CA ARG A 86 0.76 12.54 -7.50
C ARG A 86 -0.24 13.47 -8.15
N ARG A 87 -0.43 13.31 -9.46
CA ARG A 87 -1.35 14.11 -10.22
C ARG A 87 -2.76 14.07 -9.66
N ASP A 88 -3.20 12.87 -9.32
CA ASP A 88 -4.55 12.67 -8.84
C ASP A 88 -4.74 13.23 -7.43
N SER A 89 -3.65 13.33 -6.69
CA SER A 89 -3.72 13.78 -5.30
C SER A 89 -4.03 15.26 -5.17
N TYR A 90 -3.87 16.02 -6.22
CA TYR A 90 -4.03 17.46 -6.17
C TYR A 90 -5.35 17.94 -6.75
N ARG A 91 -6.29 17.07 -6.87
CA ARG A 91 -7.58 17.42 -7.46
C ARG A 91 -8.59 17.88 -6.45
#